data_16d5cc0d75ff846a41e71da8803e25ea
#
_entry.id   16d5cc0d75ff846a41e71da8803e25ea
#
_cell.length_a   1.000
_cell.length_b   1.000
_cell.length_c   1.000
_cell.angle_alpha   90.00
_cell.angle_beta   90.00
_cell.angle_gamma   90.00
#
_symmetry.space_group_name_H-M   'P 1'
#
loop_
_entity.id
_entity.type
_entity.pdbx_description
1 polymer ?
#
loop_
_entity_poly.entity_id
_entity_poly.type
_entity_poly.pdbx_seq_one_letter_code
_entity_poly.pdbx_strand_id
1 'polypeptide(L)' 'MKGCSAAGKFEAYEDKACKFRFRLKAGNGEIVAVGEAYDTMAGAKEGCAAVQRAAEGASVVEADS' A
#
# COMPACT_ATOMS: atom_id res chain seq x y z
N MET A 1 12.06 16.08 15.20
CA MET A 1 11.62 15.92 15.00
C MET A 1 11.13 15.50 14.61
N LYS A 2 10.95 15.26 14.41
CA LYS A 2 10.46 14.90 14.00
C LYS A 2 9.59 14.61 13.74
N GLY A 3 9.84 14.62 13.78
CA GLY A 3 8.86 13.86 13.99
C GLY A 3 7.72 13.84 13.12
N CYS A 4 7.47 14.63 12.54
CA CYS A 4 6.35 14.63 11.77
C CYS A 4 6.48 13.77 10.61
N SER A 5 7.41 12.98 10.58
CA SER A 5 7.47 12.15 9.49
C SER A 5 6.50 11.07 9.67
N ALA A 6 5.36 11.28 9.37
CA ALA A 6 4.38 10.29 9.42
C ALA A 6 4.54 9.38 8.25
N ALA A 7 5.65 8.78 8.10
CA ALA A 7 5.85 7.86 7.02
C ALA A 7 4.98 6.65 7.25
N GLY A 8 4.19 6.30 6.28
CA GLY A 8 3.38 5.11 6.36
C GLY A 8 4.19 3.85 6.13
N LYS A 9 3.53 2.72 6.19
CA LYS A 9 4.20 1.46 5.88
C LYS A 9 3.25 0.55 5.13
N PHE A 10 3.84 -0.30 4.31
CA PHE A 10 3.10 -1.35 3.65
C PHE A 10 3.20 -2.61 4.49
N GLU A 11 2.07 -3.28 4.67
CA GLU A 11 2.04 -4.56 5.35
C GLU A 11 1.56 -5.60 4.36
N ALA A 12 2.36 -6.63 4.12
CA ALA A 12 1.95 -7.74 3.28
C ALA A 12 1.47 -8.87 4.17
N TYR A 13 0.36 -9.49 3.82
CA TYR A 13 -0.24 -10.52 4.65
C TYR A 13 -0.98 -11.53 3.79
N GLU A 14 -1.27 -12.69 4.36
CA GLU A 14 -2.06 -13.71 3.69
C GLU A 14 -3.49 -13.61 4.18
N ASP A 15 -4.45 -13.59 3.26
CA ASP A 15 -5.85 -13.48 3.64
C ASP A 15 -6.47 -14.87 3.80
N LYS A 16 -7.76 -14.90 4.09
CA LYS A 16 -8.44 -16.16 4.37
C LYS A 16 -8.56 -17.05 3.15
N ALA A 17 -8.43 -16.49 1.97
CA ALA A 17 -8.50 -17.25 0.74
C ALA A 17 -7.13 -17.74 0.31
N CYS A 18 -6.14 -17.67 1.16
CA CYS A 18 -4.77 -18.09 0.87
C CYS A 18 -4.14 -17.24 -0.22
N LYS A 19 -4.62 -16.01 -0.37
CA LYS A 19 -4.01 -15.07 -1.29
C LYS A 19 -3.18 -14.07 -0.50
N PHE A 20 -2.19 -13.49 -1.15
CA PHE A 20 -1.31 -12.53 -0.51
C PHE A 20 -1.74 -11.13 -0.90
N ARG A 21 -1.91 -10.29 0.08
CA ARG A 21 -2.35 -8.92 -0.13
C ARG A 21 -1.43 -7.97 0.60
N PHE A 22 -1.56 -6.70 0.29
CA PHE A 22 -0.86 -5.70 1.08
C PHE A 22 -1.81 -4.57 1.40
N ARG A 23 -1.47 -3.82 2.42
CA ARG A 23 -2.21 -2.63 2.77
C ARG A 23 -1.23 -1.55 3.15
N LEU A 24 -1.61 -0.32 2.89
CA LEU A 24 -0.78 0.83 3.23
C LEU A 24 -1.38 1.50 4.45
N LYS A 25 -0.59 1.63 5.48
CA LYS A 25 -1.00 2.32 6.69
C LYS A 25 -0.32 3.66 6.77
N ALA A 26 -1.07 4.65 7.23
CA ALA A 26 -0.49 5.95 7.50
C ALA A 26 0.36 5.89 8.77
N GLY A 27 1.10 6.96 9.03
CA GLY A 27 1.97 6.99 10.20
C GLY A 27 1.23 6.82 11.50
N ASN A 28 -0.06 7.16 11.55
CA ASN A 28 -0.86 6.99 12.76
C ASN A 28 -1.46 5.59 12.88
N GLY A 29 -1.14 4.69 11.96
CA GLY A 29 -1.65 3.33 12.00
C GLY A 29 -2.94 3.09 11.25
N GLU A 30 -3.48 4.12 10.64
CA GLU A 30 -4.76 4.00 9.95
C GLU A 30 -4.56 3.41 8.57
N ILE A 31 -5.41 2.47 8.18
CA ILE A 31 -5.33 1.86 6.85
C ILE A 31 -5.89 2.83 5.84
N VAL A 32 -5.06 3.24 4.89
CA VAL A 32 -5.49 4.21 3.89
C VAL A 32 -5.63 3.60 2.51
N ALA A 33 -5.11 2.41 2.28
CA ALA A 33 -5.26 1.75 0.98
C ALA A 33 -5.04 0.26 1.15
N VAL A 34 -5.69 -0.53 0.27
CA VAL A 34 -5.54 -1.98 0.27
C VAL A 34 -5.25 -2.39 -1.16
N GLY A 35 -4.27 -3.26 -1.35
CA GLY A 35 -3.90 -3.71 -2.67
C GLY A 35 -4.67 -4.95 -3.10
N GLU A 36 -4.38 -5.39 -4.30
CA GLU A 36 -5.05 -6.53 -4.89
C GLU A 36 -4.51 -7.83 -4.31
N ALA A 37 -5.19 -8.91 -4.60
CA ALA A 37 -4.74 -10.23 -4.17
C ALA A 37 -3.71 -10.77 -5.15
N TYR A 38 -2.65 -11.35 -4.62
CA TYR A 38 -1.59 -11.95 -5.41
C TYR A 38 -1.46 -13.41 -5.03
N ASP A 39 -0.92 -14.21 -5.94
CA ASP A 39 -0.74 -15.63 -5.69
C ASP A 39 0.48 -15.93 -4.83
N THR A 40 1.42 -15.00 -4.75
CA THR A 40 2.63 -15.21 -3.97
C THR A 40 2.95 -13.99 -3.14
N MET A 41 3.69 -14.21 -2.06
CA MET A 41 4.15 -13.11 -1.23
C MET A 41 5.11 -12.21 -2.02
N ALA A 42 5.92 -12.79 -2.88
CA ALA A 42 6.81 -12.00 -3.70
C ALA A 42 6.03 -11.05 -4.60
N GLY A 43 4.92 -11.54 -5.17
CA GLY A 43 4.07 -10.69 -6.00
C GLY A 43 3.46 -9.55 -5.20
N ALA A 44 3.01 -9.83 -3.98
CA ALA A 44 2.46 -8.79 -3.13
C ALA A 44 3.50 -7.72 -2.81
N LYS A 45 4.73 -8.15 -2.54
CA LYS A 45 5.80 -7.20 -2.24
C LYS A 45 6.15 -6.37 -3.47
N GLU A 46 6.13 -6.96 -4.65
CA GLU A 46 6.34 -6.20 -5.86
C GLU A 46 5.23 -5.20 -6.09
N GLY A 47 4.01 -5.58 -5.75
CA GLY A 47 2.89 -4.67 -5.83
C GLY A 47 3.08 -3.46 -4.93
N CYS A 48 3.61 -3.67 -3.72
CA CYS A 48 3.92 -2.57 -2.83
C CYS A 48 4.91 -1.62 -3.47
N ALA A 49 5.97 -2.16 -4.07
CA ALA A 49 6.97 -1.31 -4.70
C ALA A 49 6.38 -0.55 -5.89
N ALA A 50 5.52 -1.19 -6.65
CA ALA A 50 4.89 -0.52 -7.78
C ALA A 50 4.01 0.62 -7.33
N VAL A 51 3.24 0.42 -6.27
CA VAL A 51 2.39 1.48 -5.73
C VAL A 51 3.25 2.62 -5.21
N GLN A 52 4.34 2.29 -4.54
CA GLN A 52 5.22 3.29 -3.99
C GLN A 52 5.81 4.16 -5.09
N ARG A 53 6.22 3.56 -6.20
CA ARG A 53 6.77 4.30 -7.33
C ARG A 53 5.70 5.13 -8.01
N ALA A 54 4.50 4.57 -8.17
CA ALA A 54 3.43 5.28 -8.85
C ALA A 54 2.93 6.46 -8.02
N ALA A 55 2.97 6.32 -6.69
CA ALA A 55 2.49 7.38 -5.82
C ALA A 55 3.48 8.53 -5.68
N GLU A 56 4.75 8.26 -5.96
CA GLU A 56 5.76 9.29 -5.84
C GLU A 56 5.53 10.34 -6.92
N GLY A 57 5.28 11.55 -6.54
CA GLY A 57 5.01 12.61 -7.49
C GLY A 57 3.65 12.54 -8.14
N ALA A 58 2.76 11.66 -7.67
CA ALA A 58 1.44 11.56 -8.27
C ALA A 58 0.61 12.80 -7.96
N SER A 59 -0.19 13.22 -8.94
CA SER A 59 -1.07 14.36 -8.77
C SER A 59 -2.44 13.90 -8.33
N VAL A 60 -3.15 14.76 -7.65
CA VAL A 60 -4.54 14.50 -7.29
C VAL A 60 -5.42 15.15 -8.33
N VAL A 61 -6.23 14.35 -9.02
CA VAL A 61 -7.14 14.86 -10.02
C VAL A 61 -8.52 14.30 -9.70
N GLU A 62 -9.54 15.02 -10.14
CA GLU A 62 -10.89 14.54 -9.99
C GLU A 62 -11.22 13.64 -11.15
N ALA A 63 -11.65 12.43 -10.87
CA ALA A 63 -12.00 11.52 -11.93
C ALA A 63 -13.42 11.78 -12.39
N ASP A 64 -13.59 11.75 -13.70
CA ASP A 64 -14.88 11.88 -14.26
C ASP A 64 -15.48 10.54 -14.39
N SER A 65 -16.27 10.10 -13.57
CA SER A 65 -16.76 8.73 -13.74
C SER A 65 -18.22 8.65 -14.03
#